data_a6225e1765476f9e96fd5c7f57a9a1f6
#
_entry.id   a6225e1765476f9e96fd5c7f57a9a1f6
#
_cell.length_a   1.000
_cell.length_b   1.000
_cell.length_c   1.000
_cell.angle_alpha   90.00
_cell.angle_beta   90.00
_cell.angle_gamma   90.00
#
_symmetry.space_group_name_H-M   'P 1'
#
loop_
_entity.id
_entity.type
_entity.pdbx_description
1 polymer ?
#
loop_
_entity_poly.entity_id
_entity_poly.type
_entity_poly.pdbx_seq_one_letter_code
_entity_poly.pdbx_strand_id
1 'polypeptide(L)'
;MAEYAAAAGVTLAEEVVNRFELYHLNTLDEAIRFVDEVDHPNCRIHLDTFHAHIEEKEPAAAIRHAGRRIAHVHISENDRGVPGTGSVAWDATFDALQDIGYDGWLTVEAFGNTLPNLAAATKIWRKLFDNEEQLASDAYAFLSSRSWWSPR
;
A
#
# COMPACT_ATOMS: atom_id res chain seq x y z
N MET A 1 9.85 16.50 13.26
CA MET A 1 10.26 15.27 12.52
C MET A 1 10.37 15.55 11.03
N ALA A 2 9.34 16.10 10.37
CA ALA A 2 9.32 16.35 8.92
C ALA A 2 10.44 17.30 8.45
N GLU A 3 10.75 18.37 9.19
CA GLU A 3 11.88 19.27 8.91
C GLU A 3 13.24 18.53 8.96
N TYR A 4 13.41 17.66 9.95
CA TYR A 4 14.63 16.86 10.10
C TYR A 4 14.79 15.86 8.95
N ALA A 5 13.70 15.19 8.56
CA ALA A 5 13.67 14.30 7.41
C ALA A 5 13.99 15.06 6.10
N ALA A 6 13.42 16.25 5.91
CA ALA A 6 13.69 17.11 4.78
C ALA A 6 15.17 17.49 4.68
N ALA A 7 15.80 17.86 5.80
CA ALA A 7 17.23 18.17 5.86
C ALA A 7 18.11 16.98 5.49
N ALA A 8 17.62 15.75 5.69
CA ALA A 8 18.28 14.51 5.29
C ALA A 8 17.90 14.02 3.87
N GLY A 9 17.04 14.76 3.15
CA GLY A 9 16.53 14.35 1.84
C GLY A 9 15.57 13.15 1.89
N VAL A 10 14.90 12.93 3.03
CA VAL A 10 13.99 11.79 3.26
C VAL A 10 12.54 12.28 3.34
N THR A 11 11.62 11.54 2.75
CA THR A 11 10.18 11.72 2.93
C THR A 11 9.67 10.76 3.99
N LEU A 12 8.91 11.26 4.96
CA LEU A 12 8.13 10.44 5.88
C LEU A 12 6.80 10.13 5.21
N ALA A 13 6.44 8.86 5.14
CA ALA A 13 5.17 8.42 4.60
C ALA A 13 4.41 7.65 5.69
N GLU A 14 3.34 8.26 6.20
CA GLU A 14 2.50 7.68 7.25
C GLU A 14 1.60 6.61 6.64
N GLU A 15 1.73 5.39 7.14
CA GLU A 15 0.95 4.26 6.66
C GLU A 15 -0.46 4.27 7.25
N VAL A 16 -1.44 4.15 6.37
CA VAL A 16 -2.84 3.93 6.74
C VAL A 16 -3.03 2.45 7.03
N VAL A 17 -3.31 2.11 8.28
CA VAL A 17 -3.36 0.74 8.78
C VAL A 17 -4.77 0.41 9.28
N ASN A 18 -5.24 -0.81 9.01
CA ASN A 18 -6.58 -1.24 9.40
C ASN A 18 -6.82 -1.23 10.93
N ARG A 19 -8.08 -1.12 11.33
CA ARG A 19 -8.53 -1.02 12.74
C ARG A 19 -8.16 -2.20 13.63
N PHE A 20 -7.81 -3.36 13.06
CA PHE A 20 -7.42 -4.54 13.85
C PHE A 20 -5.96 -4.50 14.29
N GLU A 21 -5.17 -3.65 13.65
CA GLU A 21 -3.73 -3.52 13.90
C GLU A 21 -3.38 -2.20 14.60
N LEU A 22 -4.10 -1.11 14.26
CA LEU A 22 -3.86 0.22 14.82
C LEU A 22 -5.20 0.96 15.00
N TYR A 23 -5.28 1.86 15.98
CA TYR A 23 -6.46 2.70 16.23
C TYR A 23 -6.36 4.12 15.65
N HIS A 24 -5.29 4.44 14.95
CA HIS A 24 -4.97 5.78 14.43
C HIS A 24 -4.68 5.72 12.93
N LEU A 25 -5.26 6.66 12.16
CA LEU A 25 -5.15 6.74 10.70
C LEU A 25 -5.57 5.44 10.00
N ASN A 26 -6.85 5.10 10.13
CA ASN A 26 -7.39 3.89 9.51
C ASN A 26 -7.90 4.14 8.08
N THR A 27 -8.20 5.39 7.71
CA THR A 27 -8.69 5.75 6.38
C THR A 27 -7.80 6.79 5.71
N LEU A 28 -7.82 6.82 4.37
CA LEU A 28 -7.13 7.86 3.62
C LEU A 28 -7.64 9.26 3.97
N ASP A 29 -8.93 9.42 4.31
CA ASP A 29 -9.49 10.70 4.72
C ASP A 29 -8.90 11.20 6.06
N GLU A 30 -8.65 10.29 7.01
CA GLU A 30 -7.93 10.61 8.25
C GLU A 30 -6.48 10.98 7.99
N ALA A 31 -5.81 10.24 7.11
CA ALA A 31 -4.42 10.52 6.73
C ALA A 31 -4.29 11.85 5.99
N ILE A 32 -5.23 12.19 5.12
CA ILE A 32 -5.28 13.51 4.45
C ILE A 32 -5.33 14.63 5.50
N ARG A 33 -6.25 14.53 6.47
CA ARG A 33 -6.36 15.53 7.54
C ARG A 33 -5.07 15.64 8.33
N PHE A 34 -4.44 14.51 8.66
CA PHE A 34 -3.19 14.46 9.39
C PHE A 34 -2.05 15.15 8.63
N VAL A 35 -1.81 14.79 7.36
CA VAL A 35 -0.70 15.39 6.59
C VAL A 35 -0.95 16.87 6.27
N ASP A 36 -2.22 17.25 6.07
CA ASP A 36 -2.60 18.65 5.85
C ASP A 36 -2.43 19.47 7.14
N GLU A 37 -2.68 18.91 8.34
CA GLU A 37 -2.43 19.57 9.63
C GLU A 37 -0.92 19.69 9.91
N VAL A 38 -0.11 18.70 9.53
CA VAL A 38 1.35 18.79 9.64
C VAL A 38 1.93 19.87 8.73
N ASP A 39 1.27 20.13 7.60
CA ASP A 39 1.61 21.18 6.61
C ASP A 39 3.10 21.19 6.22
N HIS A 40 3.64 20.02 5.88
CA HIS A 40 5.04 19.88 5.49
C HIS A 40 5.21 18.93 4.29
N PRO A 41 5.94 19.30 3.21
CA PRO A 41 6.05 18.52 1.98
C PRO A 41 6.71 17.15 2.17
N ASN A 42 7.50 16.96 3.23
CA ASN A 42 8.12 15.68 3.57
C ASN A 42 7.31 14.82 4.56
N CYS A 43 6.06 15.21 4.86
CA CYS A 43 5.09 14.38 5.56
C CYS A 43 3.99 14.01 4.56
N ARG A 44 3.91 12.75 4.18
CA ARG A 44 3.06 12.27 3.11
C ARG A 44 2.37 10.95 3.50
N ILE A 45 1.58 10.39 2.60
CA ILE A 45 0.79 9.19 2.85
C ILE A 45 1.47 7.97 2.23
N HIS A 46 1.49 6.87 2.97
CA HIS A 46 1.74 5.54 2.46
C HIS A 46 0.41 4.81 2.36
N LEU A 47 0.03 4.44 1.14
CA LEU A 47 -1.13 3.61 0.84
C LEU A 47 -0.73 2.15 0.85
N ASP A 48 -1.42 1.32 1.63
CA ASP A 48 -1.39 -0.14 1.49
C ASP A 48 -2.75 -0.65 1.02
N THR A 49 -2.77 -1.44 -0.04
CA THR A 49 -4.01 -1.90 -0.68
C THR A 49 -4.77 -2.95 0.13
N PHE A 50 -4.09 -3.72 0.99
CA PHE A 50 -4.73 -4.63 1.94
C PHE A 50 -5.51 -3.86 3.01
N HIS A 51 -4.87 -2.84 3.61
CA HIS A 51 -5.53 -2.02 4.62
C HIS A 51 -6.69 -1.23 4.02
N ALA A 52 -6.50 -0.64 2.86
CA ALA A 52 -7.56 0.08 2.14
C ALA A 52 -8.73 -0.84 1.75
N HIS A 53 -8.47 -2.10 1.39
CA HIS A 53 -9.52 -3.09 1.09
C HIS A 53 -10.42 -3.36 2.31
N ILE A 54 -9.88 -3.28 3.53
CA ILE A 54 -10.63 -3.51 4.77
C ILE A 54 -11.43 -2.25 5.19
N GLU A 55 -10.82 -1.07 5.07
CA GLU A 55 -11.33 0.15 5.70
C GLU A 55 -12.13 1.05 4.76
N GLU A 56 -11.77 1.10 3.48
CA GLU A 56 -12.40 2.00 2.52
C GLU A 56 -13.63 1.37 1.88
N LYS A 57 -14.73 2.12 1.84
CA LYS A 57 -15.92 1.69 1.10
C LYS A 57 -15.71 1.75 -0.41
N GLU A 58 -14.96 2.74 -0.85
CA GLU A 58 -14.65 3.02 -2.25
C GLU A 58 -13.15 3.34 -2.38
N PRO A 59 -12.27 2.31 -2.35
CA PRO A 59 -10.81 2.52 -2.32
C PRO A 59 -10.29 3.41 -3.45
N ALA A 60 -10.79 3.21 -4.67
CA ALA A 60 -10.37 4.01 -5.82
C ALA A 60 -10.75 5.49 -5.69
N ALA A 61 -11.93 5.80 -5.10
CA ALA A 61 -12.34 7.17 -4.85
C ALA A 61 -11.48 7.82 -3.76
N ALA A 62 -11.16 7.07 -2.71
CA ALA A 62 -10.28 7.52 -1.63
C ALA A 62 -8.86 7.81 -2.14
N ILE A 63 -8.30 6.97 -3.02
CA ILE A 63 -7.01 7.20 -3.69
C ILE A 63 -7.04 8.50 -4.50
N ARG A 64 -8.07 8.72 -5.32
CA ARG A 64 -8.22 9.97 -6.08
C ARG A 64 -8.31 11.19 -5.19
N HIS A 65 -9.02 11.08 -4.06
CA HIS A 65 -9.14 12.17 -3.09
C HIS A 65 -7.80 12.48 -2.40
N ALA A 66 -7.03 11.45 -2.02
CA ALA A 66 -5.70 11.62 -1.44
C ALA A 66 -4.73 12.29 -2.44
N GLY A 67 -4.85 11.95 -3.73
CA GLY A 67 -4.12 12.60 -4.79
C GLY A 67 -2.61 12.52 -4.59
N ARG A 68 -1.93 13.64 -4.88
CA ARG A 68 -0.47 13.73 -4.77
C ARG A 68 0.09 13.65 -3.36
N ARG A 69 -0.74 13.54 -2.32
CA ARG A 69 -0.28 13.30 -0.94
C ARG A 69 0.28 11.89 -0.79
N ILE A 70 -0.11 10.93 -1.65
CA ILE A 70 0.44 9.58 -1.66
C ILE A 70 1.88 9.63 -2.18
N ALA A 71 2.82 9.15 -1.37
CA ALA A 71 4.25 9.09 -1.70
C ALA A 71 4.77 7.67 -1.86
N HIS A 72 4.10 6.69 -1.27
CA HIS A 72 4.48 5.28 -1.32
C HIS A 72 3.24 4.41 -1.42
N VAL A 73 3.36 3.27 -2.13
CA VAL A 73 2.26 2.32 -2.30
C VAL A 73 2.76 0.90 -2.05
N HIS A 74 2.14 0.22 -1.10
CA HIS A 74 2.20 -1.23 -0.98
C HIS A 74 1.12 -1.88 -1.82
N ILE A 75 1.54 -2.81 -2.66
CA ILE A 75 0.70 -3.71 -3.44
C ILE A 75 0.55 -5.00 -2.63
N SER A 76 -0.52 -5.10 -1.91
CA SER A 76 -0.80 -6.18 -0.99
C SER A 76 -2.20 -6.75 -1.24
N GLU A 77 -2.31 -8.06 -1.41
CA GLU A 77 -3.60 -8.72 -1.66
C GLU A 77 -4.44 -8.78 -0.37
N ASN A 78 -5.75 -8.95 -0.50
CA ASN A 78 -6.67 -8.98 0.64
C ASN A 78 -6.39 -10.11 1.64
N ASP A 79 -5.62 -11.10 1.27
CA ASP A 79 -5.18 -12.19 2.16
C ASP A 79 -3.66 -12.19 2.42
N ARG A 80 -2.94 -11.14 1.98
CA ARG A 80 -1.47 -11.02 2.07
C ARG A 80 -0.72 -12.03 1.19
N GLY A 81 -1.39 -12.66 0.24
CA GLY A 81 -0.81 -13.58 -0.74
C GLY A 81 -0.26 -12.87 -1.99
N VAL A 82 -0.26 -13.60 -3.11
CA VAL A 82 0.20 -13.08 -4.40
C VAL A 82 -0.77 -12.02 -4.93
N PRO A 83 -0.35 -10.79 -5.23
CA PRO A 83 -1.20 -9.78 -5.81
C PRO A 83 -1.89 -10.24 -7.10
N GLY A 84 -3.19 -9.95 -7.20
CA GLY A 84 -4.02 -10.35 -8.35
C GLY A 84 -4.68 -11.72 -8.22
N THR A 85 -4.43 -12.46 -7.13
CA THR A 85 -5.06 -13.77 -6.90
C THR A 85 -6.25 -13.74 -5.94
N GLY A 86 -6.53 -12.59 -5.34
CA GLY A 86 -7.59 -12.41 -4.36
C GLY A 86 -8.72 -11.51 -4.84
N SER A 87 -9.16 -10.60 -3.98
CA SER A 87 -10.37 -9.79 -4.20
C SER A 87 -10.16 -8.28 -4.15
N VAL A 88 -8.92 -7.81 -4.09
CA VAL A 88 -8.63 -6.38 -4.24
C VAL A 88 -9.08 -5.90 -5.63
N ALA A 89 -9.75 -4.76 -5.69
CA ALA A 89 -10.25 -4.19 -6.95
C ALA A 89 -9.11 -3.55 -7.76
N TRP A 90 -8.21 -4.38 -8.29
CA TRP A 90 -6.94 -3.95 -8.88
C TRP A 90 -7.09 -2.98 -10.05
N ASP A 91 -8.01 -3.23 -10.99
CA ASP A 91 -8.18 -2.35 -12.14
C ASP A 91 -8.58 -0.95 -11.68
N ALA A 92 -9.57 -0.84 -10.79
CA ALA A 92 -10.00 0.45 -10.24
C ALA A 92 -8.91 1.14 -9.41
N THR A 93 -8.10 0.36 -8.68
CA THR A 93 -6.96 0.86 -7.89
C THR A 93 -5.88 1.44 -8.80
N PHE A 94 -5.48 0.70 -9.85
CA PHE A 94 -4.48 1.17 -10.80
C PHE A 94 -4.95 2.37 -11.62
N ASP A 95 -6.21 2.37 -12.06
CA ASP A 95 -6.82 3.53 -12.73
C ASP A 95 -6.76 4.77 -11.83
N ALA A 96 -7.07 4.63 -10.54
CA ALA A 96 -7.01 5.73 -9.59
C ALA A 96 -5.58 6.24 -9.37
N LEU A 97 -4.58 5.35 -9.28
CA LEU A 97 -3.17 5.74 -9.19
C LEU A 97 -2.69 6.46 -10.46
N GLN A 98 -3.13 5.99 -11.64
CA GLN A 98 -2.86 6.66 -12.90
C GLN A 98 -3.51 8.05 -12.97
N ASP A 99 -4.77 8.19 -12.57
CA ASP A 99 -5.52 9.44 -12.56
C ASP A 99 -4.84 10.53 -11.71
N ILE A 100 -4.23 10.15 -10.58
CA ILE A 100 -3.49 11.09 -9.73
C ILE A 100 -2.05 11.35 -10.19
N GLY A 101 -1.61 10.68 -11.27
CA GLY A 101 -0.26 10.78 -11.80
C GLY A 101 0.80 10.22 -10.84
N TYR A 102 0.48 9.11 -10.14
CA TYR A 102 1.44 8.47 -9.25
C TYR A 102 2.60 7.88 -10.07
N ASP A 103 3.82 8.24 -9.71
CA ASP A 103 5.05 7.79 -10.37
C ASP A 103 6.08 7.18 -9.39
N GLY A 104 5.64 6.90 -8.15
CA GLY A 104 6.47 6.32 -7.09
C GLY A 104 6.65 4.81 -7.21
N TRP A 105 7.19 4.21 -6.14
CA TRP A 105 7.38 2.77 -6.05
C TRP A 105 6.06 2.04 -5.81
N LEU A 106 5.87 0.91 -6.50
CA LEU A 106 4.88 -0.09 -6.21
C LEU A 106 5.58 -1.27 -5.52
N THR A 107 5.57 -1.28 -4.21
CA THR A 107 6.27 -2.28 -3.39
C THR A 107 5.33 -3.41 -3.06
N VAL A 108 5.67 -4.63 -3.46
CA VAL A 108 4.87 -5.82 -3.11
C VAL A 108 5.06 -6.13 -1.63
N GLU A 109 3.95 -6.19 -0.89
CA GLU A 109 3.92 -6.68 0.47
C GLU A 109 3.07 -7.95 0.58
N ALA A 110 3.68 -9.04 1.01
CA ALA A 110 3.03 -10.32 1.20
C ALA A 110 3.65 -11.07 2.38
N PHE A 111 2.88 -11.92 3.03
CA PHE A 111 3.33 -12.65 4.21
C PHE A 111 3.16 -14.16 4.04
N GLY A 112 4.27 -14.88 4.20
CA GLY A 112 4.30 -16.33 4.24
C GLY A 112 4.23 -16.90 5.66
N ASN A 113 4.13 -18.22 5.75
CA ASN A 113 4.08 -18.94 7.02
C ASN A 113 5.40 -19.64 7.40
N THR A 114 6.49 -19.36 6.68
CA THR A 114 7.82 -19.95 6.93
C THR A 114 8.49 -19.39 8.19
N LEU A 115 8.11 -18.19 8.61
CA LEU A 115 8.58 -17.55 9.85
C LEU A 115 7.46 -17.55 10.90
N PRO A 116 7.43 -18.47 11.86
CA PRO A 116 6.29 -18.67 12.76
C PRO A 116 5.87 -17.43 13.56
N ASN A 117 6.82 -16.64 14.03
CA ASN A 117 6.52 -15.42 14.80
C ASN A 117 5.87 -14.34 13.92
N LEU A 118 6.34 -14.18 12.69
CA LEU A 118 5.75 -13.26 11.72
C LEU A 118 4.36 -13.74 11.28
N ALA A 119 4.23 -15.02 10.95
CA ALA A 119 2.95 -15.63 10.59
C ALA A 119 1.90 -15.46 11.70
N ALA A 120 2.29 -15.63 12.96
CA ALA A 120 1.41 -15.41 14.11
C ALA A 120 1.02 -13.93 14.27
N ALA A 121 1.96 -13.01 14.07
CA ALA A 121 1.69 -11.57 14.15
C ALA A 121 0.75 -11.10 13.04
N THR A 122 0.96 -11.58 11.80
CA THR A 122 0.18 -11.22 10.61
C THR A 122 -1.04 -12.12 10.36
N LYS A 123 -1.29 -13.12 11.24
CA LYS A 123 -2.42 -14.06 11.17
C LYS A 123 -2.41 -14.94 9.90
N ILE A 124 -1.25 -15.29 9.40
CA ILE A 124 -1.09 -16.17 8.23
C ILE A 124 -1.11 -17.64 8.70
N TRP A 125 -2.30 -18.23 8.70
CA TRP A 125 -2.55 -19.59 9.23
C TRP A 125 -2.48 -20.69 8.17
N ARG A 126 -2.34 -20.31 6.89
CA ARG A 126 -2.24 -21.24 5.77
C ARG A 126 -1.15 -20.80 4.80
N LYS A 127 -0.70 -21.73 3.97
CA LYS A 127 0.21 -21.42 2.86
C LYS A 127 -0.56 -20.63 1.79
N LEU A 128 -0.06 -19.47 1.39
CA LEU A 128 -0.68 -18.57 0.40
C LEU A 128 0.07 -18.57 -0.94
N PHE A 129 1.34 -18.98 -0.95
CA PHE A 129 2.20 -19.14 -2.13
C PHE A 129 3.24 -20.22 -1.87
N ASP A 130 3.87 -20.75 -2.92
CA ASP A 130 4.78 -21.88 -2.79
C ASP A 130 6.11 -21.54 -2.14
N ASN A 131 6.70 -20.42 -2.54
CA ASN A 131 7.92 -19.84 -1.98
C ASN A 131 8.04 -18.38 -2.39
N GLU A 132 8.99 -17.65 -1.79
CA GLU A 132 9.21 -16.24 -1.99
C GLU A 132 9.67 -15.89 -3.42
N GLU A 133 10.41 -16.80 -4.08
CA GLU A 133 10.85 -16.62 -5.47
C GLU A 133 9.66 -16.68 -6.43
N GLN A 134 8.76 -17.63 -6.25
CA GLN A 134 7.52 -17.72 -7.02
C GLN A 134 6.62 -16.52 -6.79
N LEU A 135 6.45 -16.10 -5.53
CA LEU A 135 5.72 -14.88 -5.19
C LEU A 135 6.28 -13.66 -5.94
N ALA A 136 7.59 -13.46 -5.89
CA ALA A 136 8.22 -12.30 -6.53
C ALA A 136 8.04 -12.34 -8.06
N SER A 137 8.17 -13.52 -8.67
CA SER A 137 7.96 -13.72 -10.11
C SER A 137 6.52 -13.43 -10.53
N ASP A 138 5.55 -13.96 -9.81
CA ASP A 138 4.13 -13.80 -10.13
C ASP A 138 3.67 -12.35 -9.91
N ALA A 139 4.09 -11.73 -8.81
CA ALA A 139 3.80 -10.34 -8.53
C ALA A 139 4.42 -9.39 -9.58
N TYR A 140 5.66 -9.67 -10.00
CA TYR A 140 6.29 -8.91 -11.07
C TYR A 140 5.53 -9.07 -12.41
N ALA A 141 5.13 -10.29 -12.77
CA ALA A 141 4.34 -10.55 -13.96
C ALA A 141 3.00 -9.82 -13.92
N PHE A 142 2.32 -9.86 -12.76
CA PHE A 142 1.06 -9.14 -12.53
C PHE A 142 1.21 -7.64 -12.73
N LEU A 143 2.21 -7.01 -12.11
CA LEU A 143 2.47 -5.58 -12.24
C LEU A 143 2.90 -5.18 -13.65
N SER A 144 3.79 -5.98 -14.28
CA SER A 144 4.30 -5.72 -15.63
C SER A 144 3.24 -5.83 -16.72
N SER A 145 2.10 -6.47 -16.43
CA SER A 145 0.97 -6.52 -17.36
C SER A 145 0.21 -5.18 -17.47
N ARG A 146 0.52 -4.20 -16.60
CA ARG A 146 -0.15 -2.90 -16.57
C ARG A 146 0.54 -1.91 -17.52
N SER A 147 -0.20 -1.41 -18.51
CA SER A 147 0.35 -0.62 -19.61
C SER A 147 0.94 0.75 -19.22
N TRP A 148 0.53 1.31 -18.08
CA TRP A 148 0.97 2.63 -17.60
C TRP A 148 2.18 2.55 -16.65
N TRP A 149 2.46 1.36 -16.09
CA TRP A 149 3.58 1.16 -15.18
C TRP A 149 4.74 0.47 -15.91
N SER A 150 5.93 1.00 -15.74
CA SER A 150 7.17 0.39 -16.23
C SER A 150 8.16 0.28 -15.09
N PRO A 151 8.77 -0.90 -14.87
CA PRO A 151 9.84 -1.07 -13.89
C PRO A 151 10.96 -0.05 -14.13
N ARG A 152 11.44 0.58 -13.06
CA ARG A 152 12.61 1.47 -13.09
C ARG A 152 13.90 0.68 -12.90
#